data_f24da7aaf7b0a6295b44ea51582e3d64
#
_entry.id   f24da7aaf7b0a6295b44ea51582e3d64
#
_cell.length_a   1.000
_cell.length_b   1.000
_cell.length_c   1.000
_cell.angle_alpha   90.00
_cell.angle_beta   90.00
_cell.angle_gamma   90.00
#
_symmetry.space_group_name_H-M   'P 1'
#
loop_
_entity.id
_entity.type
_entity.pdbx_description
1 polymer ?
#
loop_
_entity_poly.entity_id
_entity_poly.type
_entity_poly.pdbx_seq_one_letter_code
_entity_poly.pdbx_strand_id
1 'polypeptide(L)'
;MPWFAPSYNIAPQSTQPVVRLNADTGEPEFVLMRWGLVPYWAKDAKVGYTTINARAEEVVTKPLFREAVKRRRCLVPADAFYEWQNLNSKKKRPFAFGLQSGEPYAFAGLWERWKPKQGEPLETFTILTSDPNELAQEVHDRMPVILERQDYTRWMDPGDPNRLPIDLLRPYPAEKMRRWPVQERVGNVRNDDAGLLKECDVEDEPQKLLF
;
A
#
# COMPACT_ATOMS: atom_id res chain seq x y z
N MET A 1 -19.90 4.36 12.08
CA MET A 1 -18.76 4.22 11.13
C MET A 1 -18.94 5.21 10.01
N PRO A 2 -17.92 5.96 9.62
CA PRO A 2 -18.00 6.74 8.41
C PRO A 2 -18.22 5.77 7.22
N TRP A 3 -19.12 6.14 6.32
CA TRP A 3 -19.35 5.37 5.10
C TRP A 3 -18.41 5.86 4.01
N PHE A 4 -17.71 4.94 3.37
CA PHE A 4 -16.82 5.24 2.25
C PHE A 4 -17.40 4.60 0.99
N ALA A 5 -17.44 5.36 -0.09
CA ALA A 5 -17.80 4.80 -1.39
C ALA A 5 -16.71 3.81 -1.85
N PRO A 6 -17.08 2.68 -2.45
CA PRO A 6 -16.10 1.80 -3.08
C PRO A 6 -15.27 2.55 -4.12
N SER A 7 -13.96 2.29 -4.15
CA SER A 7 -13.06 2.77 -5.19
C SER A 7 -12.21 1.60 -5.68
N TYR A 8 -12.13 1.45 -6.98
CA TYR A 8 -11.48 0.32 -7.65
C TYR A 8 -10.17 0.70 -8.32
N ASN A 9 -9.77 1.99 -8.23
CA ASN A 9 -8.52 2.47 -8.82
C ASN A 9 -7.93 3.63 -8.01
N ILE A 10 -7.56 3.33 -6.79
CA ILE A 10 -6.97 4.29 -5.86
C ILE A 10 -5.56 4.63 -6.32
N ALA A 11 -5.33 5.92 -6.61
CA ALA A 11 -4.03 6.43 -7.03
C ALA A 11 -3.31 7.16 -5.90
N PRO A 12 -1.97 7.22 -5.94
CA PRO A 12 -1.19 8.08 -5.06
C PRO A 12 -1.70 9.52 -5.05
N GLN A 13 -1.53 10.22 -3.94
CA GLN A 13 -2.01 11.57 -3.64
C GLN A 13 -3.53 11.69 -3.40
N SER A 14 -4.31 10.64 -3.62
CA SER A 14 -5.72 10.62 -3.20
C SER A 14 -5.84 10.48 -1.68
N THR A 15 -6.98 10.91 -1.14
CA THR A 15 -7.31 10.79 0.29
C THR A 15 -8.11 9.51 0.49
N GLN A 16 -7.62 8.65 1.40
CA GLN A 16 -8.17 7.31 1.62
C GLN A 16 -8.39 7.04 3.11
N PRO A 17 -9.32 6.13 3.45
CA PRO A 17 -9.51 5.68 4.82
C PRO A 17 -8.32 4.83 5.28
N VAL A 18 -7.82 5.17 6.46
CA VAL A 18 -6.73 4.47 7.15
C VAL A 18 -7.17 4.17 8.58
N VAL A 19 -6.75 3.06 9.14
CA VAL A 19 -7.01 2.73 10.56
C VAL A 19 -5.75 3.01 11.36
N ARG A 20 -5.89 3.80 12.42
CA ARG A 20 -4.83 4.03 13.41
C ARG A 20 -5.38 3.89 14.81
N LEU A 21 -4.51 3.87 15.83
CA LEU A 21 -4.96 4.05 17.20
C LEU A 21 -5.18 5.55 17.48
N ASN A 22 -6.32 5.86 18.08
CA ASN A 22 -6.59 7.18 18.63
C ASN A 22 -5.67 7.42 19.84
N ALA A 23 -4.97 8.56 19.86
CA ALA A 23 -3.96 8.83 20.87
C ALA A 23 -4.53 9.03 22.28
N ASP A 24 -5.81 9.45 22.39
CA ASP A 24 -6.46 9.76 23.66
C ASP A 24 -7.15 8.52 24.26
N THR A 25 -7.73 7.67 23.41
CA THR A 25 -8.53 6.51 23.86
C THR A 25 -7.79 5.18 23.74
N GLY A 26 -6.75 5.10 22.91
CA GLY A 26 -6.06 3.86 22.55
C GLY A 26 -6.86 2.93 21.64
N GLU A 27 -8.07 3.33 21.22
CA GLU A 27 -8.96 2.52 20.40
C GLU A 27 -8.69 2.74 18.90
N PRO A 28 -8.92 1.72 18.05
CA PRO A 28 -8.84 1.88 16.60
C PRO A 28 -9.86 2.89 16.07
N GLU A 29 -9.41 3.81 15.22
CA GLU A 29 -10.27 4.77 14.53
C GLU A 29 -10.00 4.80 13.02
N PHE A 30 -11.05 5.01 12.22
CA PHE A 30 -10.91 5.33 10.80
C PHE A 30 -10.70 6.83 10.63
N VAL A 31 -9.65 7.19 9.91
CA VAL A 31 -9.32 8.58 9.57
C VAL A 31 -9.03 8.69 8.07
N LEU A 32 -9.31 9.86 7.50
CA LEU A 32 -8.97 10.15 6.10
C LEU A 32 -7.56 10.74 6.04
N MET A 33 -6.67 10.10 5.29
CA MET A 33 -5.29 10.57 5.09
C MET A 33 -4.95 10.58 3.60
N ARG A 34 -4.08 11.51 3.20
CA ARG A 34 -3.55 11.55 1.83
C ARG A 34 -2.43 10.53 1.65
N TRP A 35 -2.49 9.75 0.59
CA TRP A 35 -1.43 8.79 0.25
C TRP A 35 -0.20 9.50 -0.33
N GLY A 36 0.90 9.41 0.38
CA GLY A 36 2.17 10.07 0.12
C GLY A 36 2.63 10.83 1.36
N LEU A 37 3.41 10.16 2.21
CA LEU A 37 3.79 10.63 3.54
C LEU A 37 4.60 11.91 3.47
N VAL A 38 4.18 12.94 4.21
CA VAL A 38 4.92 14.20 4.39
C VAL A 38 5.46 14.24 5.81
N PRO A 39 6.78 14.12 6.02
CA PRO A 39 7.35 14.19 7.36
C PRO A 39 7.02 15.51 8.02
N TYR A 40 6.81 15.51 9.35
CA TYR A 40 6.44 16.71 10.11
C TYR A 40 7.39 17.89 9.93
N TRP A 41 8.66 17.62 9.64
CA TRP A 41 9.73 18.61 9.46
C TRP A 41 9.89 19.07 7.99
N ALA A 42 9.13 18.52 7.05
CA ALA A 42 9.26 18.86 5.63
C ALA A 42 8.89 20.33 5.38
N LYS A 43 9.64 20.97 4.50
CA LYS A 43 9.38 22.35 4.10
C LYS A 43 8.21 22.50 3.12
N ASP A 44 7.95 21.44 2.34
CA ASP A 44 6.94 21.39 1.27
C ASP A 44 6.26 20.02 1.24
N ALA A 45 4.96 20.02 1.02
CA ALA A 45 4.16 18.81 0.87
C ALA A 45 4.49 17.99 -0.39
N LYS A 46 5.24 18.55 -1.33
CA LYS A 46 5.67 17.86 -2.55
C LYS A 46 6.52 16.62 -2.30
N VAL A 47 7.18 16.52 -1.15
CA VAL A 47 7.89 15.29 -0.76
C VAL A 47 6.97 14.06 -0.80
N GLY A 48 5.67 14.22 -0.52
CA GLY A 48 4.66 13.17 -0.60
C GLY A 48 4.55 12.48 -1.96
N TYR A 49 4.98 13.12 -3.06
CA TYR A 49 4.98 12.47 -4.39
C TYR A 49 6.00 11.33 -4.51
N THR A 50 7.05 11.34 -3.71
CA THR A 50 8.14 10.35 -3.74
C THR A 50 8.10 9.38 -2.56
N THR A 51 7.16 9.57 -1.62
CA THR A 51 7.02 8.79 -0.38
C THR A 51 5.70 8.04 -0.31
N ILE A 52 5.18 7.63 -1.46
CA ILE A 52 3.97 6.80 -1.56
C ILE A 52 4.22 5.41 -0.98
N ASN A 53 5.45 4.89 -1.16
CA ASN A 53 5.91 3.63 -0.58
C ASN A 53 7.19 3.83 0.23
N ALA A 54 7.39 2.98 1.24
CA ALA A 54 8.60 2.92 2.03
C ALA A 54 9.12 1.48 2.12
N ARG A 55 10.40 1.27 1.83
CA ARG A 55 11.00 -0.06 1.90
C ARG A 55 11.14 -0.49 3.36
N ALA A 56 10.65 -1.68 3.70
CA ALA A 56 10.66 -2.24 5.04
C ALA A 56 12.07 -2.26 5.67
N GLU A 57 13.07 -2.62 4.90
CA GLU A 57 14.47 -2.69 5.30
C GLU A 57 15.10 -1.32 5.64
N GLU A 58 14.48 -0.23 5.21
CA GLU A 58 15.01 1.12 5.36
C GLU A 58 14.23 1.99 6.38
N VAL A 59 13.03 1.56 6.81
CA VAL A 59 12.13 2.40 7.63
C VAL A 59 12.72 2.82 8.96
N VAL A 60 13.60 2.02 9.53
CA VAL A 60 14.22 2.28 10.84
C VAL A 60 15.37 3.30 10.72
N THR A 61 16.02 3.37 9.57
CA THR A 61 17.22 4.19 9.35
C THR A 61 16.95 5.48 8.59
N LYS A 62 16.03 5.45 7.61
CA LYS A 62 15.74 6.63 6.77
C LYS A 62 15.08 7.76 7.56
N PRO A 63 15.62 8.99 7.50
CA PRO A 63 15.04 10.16 8.18
C PRO A 63 13.57 10.43 7.86
N LEU A 64 13.12 10.04 6.66
CA LEU A 64 11.74 10.21 6.20
C LEU A 64 10.74 9.36 7.02
N PHE A 65 11.16 8.19 7.53
CA PHE A 65 10.26 7.19 8.10
C PHE A 65 10.58 6.79 9.54
N ARG A 66 11.84 6.97 9.99
CA ARG A 66 12.34 6.45 11.28
C ARG A 66 11.55 6.92 12.50
N GLU A 67 10.97 8.13 12.45
CA GLU A 67 10.16 8.63 13.57
C GLU A 67 8.70 8.14 13.47
N ALA A 68 8.20 7.97 12.25
CA ALA A 68 6.86 7.43 12.03
C ALA A 68 6.78 5.95 12.43
N VAL A 69 7.77 5.12 12.07
CA VAL A 69 7.76 3.69 12.40
C VAL A 69 7.78 3.41 13.90
N LYS A 70 8.30 4.32 14.70
CA LYS A 70 8.33 4.18 16.17
C LYS A 70 6.96 4.33 16.80
N ARG A 71 6.11 5.24 16.32
CA ARG A 71 4.88 5.66 17.02
C ARG A 71 3.65 5.87 16.14
N ARG A 72 3.80 5.94 14.84
CA ARG A 72 2.72 6.30 13.90
C ARG A 72 2.55 5.23 12.84
N ARG A 73 2.24 4.03 13.31
CA ARG A 73 1.89 2.90 12.46
C ARG A 73 0.39 2.86 12.24
N CYS A 74 -0.03 2.43 11.07
CA CYS A 74 -1.44 2.35 10.69
C CYS A 74 -1.69 1.14 9.80
N LEU A 75 -2.96 0.81 9.62
CA LEU A 75 -3.43 -0.18 8.67
C LEU A 75 -4.03 0.55 7.47
N VAL A 76 -3.68 0.13 6.27
CA VAL A 76 -4.27 0.63 5.02
C VAL A 76 -5.14 -0.48 4.44
N PRO A 77 -6.50 -0.41 4.61
CA PRO A 77 -7.40 -1.46 4.14
C PRO A 77 -7.41 -1.56 2.61
N ALA A 78 -7.48 -2.78 2.10
CA ALA A 78 -7.58 -3.07 0.67
C ALA A 78 -8.26 -4.41 0.43
N ASP A 79 -8.84 -4.57 -0.77
CA ASP A 79 -9.36 -5.83 -1.31
C ASP A 79 -8.40 -6.43 -2.33
N ALA A 80 -7.69 -5.57 -3.07
CA ALA A 80 -6.70 -5.94 -4.08
C ALA A 80 -5.69 -4.81 -4.29
N PHE A 81 -4.57 -5.12 -4.95
CA PHE A 81 -3.64 -4.14 -5.49
C PHE A 81 -3.23 -4.52 -6.91
N TYR A 82 -2.79 -3.54 -7.68
CA TYR A 82 -2.36 -3.73 -9.06
C TYR A 82 -0.85 -3.62 -9.18
N GLU A 83 -0.28 -4.48 -10.04
CA GLU A 83 1.11 -4.42 -10.47
C GLU A 83 1.22 -4.71 -11.97
N TRP A 84 2.29 -4.22 -12.59
CA TRP A 84 2.48 -4.27 -14.03
C TRP A 84 3.70 -5.12 -14.40
N GLN A 85 3.45 -6.25 -15.03
CA GLN A 85 4.50 -7.09 -15.60
C GLN A 85 5.09 -6.43 -16.85
N ASN A 86 6.41 -6.29 -16.87
CA ASN A 86 7.13 -5.82 -18.07
C ASN A 86 7.24 -6.98 -19.08
N LEU A 87 6.54 -6.88 -20.21
CA LEU A 87 6.64 -7.85 -21.29
C LEU A 87 7.81 -7.52 -22.23
N ASN A 88 8.02 -6.21 -22.48
CA ASN A 88 9.14 -5.65 -23.24
C ASN A 88 9.28 -4.16 -22.91
N SER A 89 10.19 -3.45 -23.57
CA SER A 89 10.48 -2.03 -23.28
C SER A 89 9.29 -1.06 -23.42
N LYS A 90 8.21 -1.49 -24.08
CA LYS A 90 7.04 -0.61 -24.38
C LYS A 90 5.71 -1.15 -23.89
N LYS A 91 5.61 -2.46 -23.56
CA LYS A 91 4.35 -3.10 -23.22
C LYS A 91 4.39 -3.64 -21.80
N LYS A 92 3.37 -3.28 -21.02
CA LYS A 92 3.16 -3.78 -19.67
C LYS A 92 1.79 -4.44 -19.59
N ARG A 93 1.71 -5.53 -18.85
CA ARG A 93 0.46 -6.24 -18.57
C ARG A 93 0.08 -6.02 -17.11
N PRO A 94 -1.09 -5.45 -16.82
CA PRO A 94 -1.55 -5.28 -15.45
C PRO A 94 -2.10 -6.59 -14.89
N PHE A 95 -1.80 -6.81 -13.62
CA PHE A 95 -2.37 -7.88 -12.80
C PHE A 95 -2.98 -7.29 -11.55
N ALA A 96 -4.08 -7.86 -11.09
CA ALA A 96 -4.58 -7.65 -9.76
C ALA A 96 -4.10 -8.78 -8.84
N PHE A 97 -3.81 -8.43 -7.59
CA PHE A 97 -3.42 -9.35 -6.52
C PHE A 97 -4.38 -9.20 -5.35
N GLY A 98 -4.81 -10.30 -4.78
CA GLY A 98 -5.68 -10.33 -3.61
C GLY A 98 -5.50 -11.62 -2.82
N LEU A 99 -6.25 -11.76 -1.72
CA LEU A 99 -6.26 -13.01 -0.96
C LEU A 99 -7.07 -14.09 -1.68
N GLN A 100 -6.67 -15.35 -1.54
CA GLN A 100 -7.43 -16.50 -2.02
C GLN A 100 -8.83 -16.57 -1.42
N SER A 101 -8.98 -16.14 -0.17
CA SER A 101 -10.27 -16.09 0.53
C SER A 101 -11.24 -15.06 -0.04
N GLY A 102 -10.75 -14.07 -0.81
CA GLY A 102 -11.53 -12.92 -1.25
C GLY A 102 -11.88 -11.92 -0.14
N GLU A 103 -11.37 -12.13 1.08
CA GLU A 103 -11.61 -11.21 2.18
C GLU A 103 -10.72 -9.95 2.08
N PRO A 104 -11.21 -8.79 2.58
CA PRO A 104 -10.38 -7.61 2.70
C PRO A 104 -9.24 -7.84 3.71
N TYR A 105 -8.15 -7.17 3.47
CA TYR A 105 -6.94 -7.21 4.30
C TYR A 105 -6.39 -5.80 4.54
N ALA A 106 -5.28 -5.69 5.24
CA ALA A 106 -4.63 -4.41 5.42
C ALA A 106 -3.13 -4.50 5.11
N PHE A 107 -2.63 -3.46 4.44
CA PHE A 107 -1.21 -3.22 4.33
C PHE A 107 -0.67 -2.60 5.61
N ALA A 108 0.58 -2.91 5.95
CA ALA A 108 1.34 -2.15 6.94
C ALA A 108 1.61 -0.75 6.41
N GLY A 109 1.19 0.26 7.14
CA GLY A 109 1.37 1.66 6.81
C GLY A 109 2.06 2.45 7.91
N LEU A 110 2.62 3.59 7.54
CA LEU A 110 3.06 4.64 8.45
C LEU A 110 2.31 5.92 8.13
N TRP A 111 2.08 6.75 9.14
CA TRP A 111 1.40 8.03 8.94
C TRP A 111 2.15 9.18 9.60
N GLU A 112 1.88 10.40 9.14
CA GLU A 112 2.43 11.63 9.67
C GLU A 112 1.43 12.74 9.63
N ARG A 113 1.59 13.67 10.57
CA ARG A 113 0.85 14.93 10.60
C ARG A 113 1.80 16.08 10.33
N TRP A 114 1.72 16.62 9.13
CA TRP A 114 2.49 17.77 8.70
C TRP A 114 1.71 19.06 8.92
N LYS A 115 2.38 20.08 9.46
CA LYS A 115 1.81 21.41 9.66
C LYS A 115 2.50 22.40 8.72
N PRO A 116 1.80 22.94 7.72
CA PRO A 116 2.32 24.02 6.88
C PRO A 116 2.51 25.30 7.71
N LYS A 117 3.31 26.22 7.19
CA LYS A 117 3.43 27.57 7.80
C LYS A 117 2.10 28.32 7.79
N GLN A 118 1.27 28.07 6.78
CA GLN A 118 -0.07 28.64 6.61
C GLN A 118 -0.99 27.54 6.10
N GLY A 119 -2.24 27.49 6.60
CA GLY A 119 -3.24 26.49 6.24
C GLY A 119 -3.41 25.40 7.28
N GLU A 120 -4.30 24.46 6.99
CA GLU A 120 -4.65 23.37 7.88
C GLU A 120 -3.59 22.25 7.91
N PRO A 121 -3.45 21.57 9.06
CA PRO A 121 -2.62 20.37 9.15
C PRO A 121 -3.06 19.31 8.14
N LEU A 122 -2.07 18.61 7.57
CA LEU A 122 -2.29 17.55 6.61
C LEU A 122 -1.85 16.22 7.22
N GLU A 123 -2.75 15.26 7.30
CA GLU A 123 -2.43 13.87 7.66
C GLU A 123 -2.18 13.06 6.41
N THR A 124 -1.08 12.33 6.40
CA THR A 124 -0.57 11.60 5.24
C THR A 124 -0.08 10.23 5.64
N PHE A 125 -0.12 9.27 4.71
CA PHE A 125 0.38 7.92 4.95
C PHE A 125 1.27 7.41 3.82
N THR A 126 2.01 6.36 4.09
CA THR A 126 2.78 5.56 3.12
C THR A 126 2.51 4.09 3.35
N ILE A 127 2.63 3.28 2.30
CA ILE A 127 2.54 1.81 2.38
C ILE A 127 3.95 1.24 2.47
N LEU A 128 4.16 0.28 3.37
CA LEU A 128 5.42 -0.44 3.45
C LEU A 128 5.51 -1.52 2.38
N THR A 129 6.69 -1.68 1.79
CA THR A 129 6.95 -2.72 0.79
C THR A 129 8.13 -3.58 1.23
N SER A 130 8.05 -4.87 0.93
CA SER A 130 9.12 -5.87 1.14
C SER A 130 9.59 -6.44 -0.20
N ASP A 131 10.54 -7.36 -0.14
CA ASP A 131 10.81 -8.25 -1.27
C ASP A 131 9.53 -8.99 -1.65
N PRO A 132 9.37 -9.39 -2.92
CA PRO A 132 8.18 -10.10 -3.38
C PRO A 132 8.21 -11.57 -2.89
N ASN A 133 7.03 -12.15 -2.72
CA ASN A 133 6.89 -13.61 -2.64
C ASN A 133 6.96 -14.23 -4.06
N GLU A 134 6.89 -15.56 -4.14
CA GLU A 134 7.02 -16.31 -5.41
C GLU A 134 5.95 -15.92 -6.42
N LEU A 135 4.74 -15.54 -5.97
CA LEU A 135 3.66 -15.11 -6.86
C LEU A 135 3.88 -13.70 -7.41
N ALA A 136 4.34 -12.77 -6.57
CA ALA A 136 4.53 -11.38 -6.94
C ALA A 136 5.82 -11.15 -7.76
N GLN A 137 6.89 -11.92 -7.51
CA GLN A 137 8.18 -11.77 -8.21
C GLN A 137 8.10 -12.00 -9.73
N GLU A 138 7.11 -12.74 -10.20
CA GLU A 138 6.87 -12.94 -11.63
C GLU A 138 6.39 -11.67 -12.34
N VAL A 139 5.94 -10.66 -11.57
CA VAL A 139 5.36 -9.41 -12.09
C VAL A 139 6.20 -8.21 -11.69
N HIS A 140 6.63 -8.12 -10.44
CA HIS A 140 7.35 -6.97 -9.89
C HIS A 140 8.38 -7.39 -8.84
N ASP A 141 9.44 -6.60 -8.67
CA ASP A 141 10.54 -6.84 -7.71
C ASP A 141 10.22 -6.43 -6.26
N ARG A 142 9.05 -5.86 -6.02
CA ARG A 142 8.56 -5.48 -4.68
C ARG A 142 7.08 -5.83 -4.54
N MET A 143 6.64 -6.03 -3.29
CA MET A 143 5.22 -6.16 -2.97
C MET A 143 4.87 -5.36 -1.70
N PRO A 144 3.62 -4.87 -1.55
CA PRO A 144 3.16 -4.30 -0.29
C PRO A 144 3.23 -5.34 0.84
N VAL A 145 3.59 -4.89 2.04
CA VAL A 145 3.54 -5.74 3.25
C VAL A 145 2.08 -5.90 3.66
N ILE A 146 1.52 -7.09 3.44
CA ILE A 146 0.20 -7.49 3.91
C ILE A 146 0.36 -8.07 5.31
N LEU A 147 -0.46 -7.60 6.27
CA LEU A 147 -0.45 -8.12 7.63
C LEU A 147 -1.50 -9.20 7.83
N GLU A 148 -1.18 -10.21 8.63
CA GLU A 148 -2.19 -11.15 9.13
C GLU A 148 -3.11 -10.42 10.13
N ARG A 149 -4.41 -10.75 10.15
CA ARG A 149 -5.40 -10.09 11.04
C ARG A 149 -5.00 -10.14 12.52
N GLN A 150 -4.40 -11.24 12.96
CA GLN A 150 -3.92 -11.42 14.33
C GLN A 150 -2.80 -10.43 14.72
N ASP A 151 -2.09 -9.87 13.74
CA ASP A 151 -0.96 -8.97 13.94
C ASP A 151 -1.36 -7.48 13.89
N TYR A 152 -2.62 -7.15 13.55
CA TYR A 152 -3.09 -5.77 13.40
C TYR A 152 -2.88 -4.93 14.67
N THR A 153 -3.30 -5.47 15.82
CA THR A 153 -3.13 -4.78 17.11
C THR A 153 -1.65 -4.59 17.44
N ARG A 154 -0.84 -5.64 17.28
CA ARG A 154 0.61 -5.60 17.52
C ARG A 154 1.31 -4.59 16.60
N TRP A 155 0.86 -4.49 15.35
CA TRP A 155 1.42 -3.52 14.41
C TRP A 155 1.09 -2.08 14.81
N MET A 156 -0.14 -1.79 15.19
CA MET A 156 -0.59 -0.44 15.54
C MET A 156 -0.14 0.01 16.94
N ASP A 157 0.10 -0.93 17.87
CA ASP A 157 0.49 -0.62 19.25
C ASP A 157 1.82 0.15 19.28
N PRO A 158 1.85 1.43 19.72
CA PRO A 158 3.07 2.22 19.80
C PRO A 158 4.13 1.62 20.74
N GLY A 159 3.70 0.96 21.83
CA GLY A 159 4.54 0.20 22.76
C GLY A 159 5.90 0.82 23.07
N ASP A 160 6.92 -0.02 23.23
CA ASP A 160 8.32 0.43 23.38
C ASP A 160 8.91 0.79 22.01
N PRO A 161 9.32 2.05 21.78
CA PRO A 161 9.92 2.48 20.52
C PRO A 161 11.27 1.82 20.20
N ASN A 162 11.87 1.07 21.14
CA ASN A 162 13.08 0.27 20.92
C ASN A 162 12.79 -1.17 20.54
N ARG A 163 11.51 -1.60 20.60
CA ARG A 163 11.05 -2.95 20.25
C ARG A 163 10.02 -2.90 19.14
N LEU A 164 10.45 -2.43 17.98
CA LEU A 164 9.59 -2.30 16.81
C LEU A 164 9.20 -3.69 16.26
N PRO A 165 7.95 -3.87 15.83
CA PRO A 165 7.47 -5.14 15.25
C PRO A 165 7.95 -5.32 13.79
N ILE A 166 9.25 -5.17 13.55
CA ILE A 166 9.86 -5.26 12.21
C ILE A 166 9.84 -6.68 11.64
N ASP A 167 9.71 -7.69 12.48
CA ASP A 167 9.52 -9.09 12.09
C ASP A 167 8.21 -9.33 11.32
N LEU A 168 7.24 -8.41 11.43
CA LEU A 168 6.00 -8.43 10.67
C LEU A 168 6.19 -7.90 9.22
N LEU A 169 7.30 -7.21 8.96
CA LEU A 169 7.59 -6.59 7.66
C LEU A 169 8.23 -7.60 6.70
N ARG A 170 7.47 -8.61 6.32
CA ARG A 170 7.90 -9.73 5.47
C ARG A 170 6.91 -9.96 4.33
N PRO A 171 7.31 -10.66 3.27
CA PRO A 171 6.39 -11.09 2.22
C PRO A 171 5.22 -11.91 2.78
N TYR A 172 4.01 -11.67 2.28
CA TYR A 172 2.85 -12.48 2.63
C TYR A 172 2.95 -13.85 1.95
N PRO A 173 2.49 -14.97 2.59
CA PRO A 173 2.58 -16.30 2.01
C PRO A 173 1.88 -16.39 0.64
N ALA A 174 2.62 -16.84 -0.38
CA ALA A 174 2.13 -16.90 -1.76
C ALA A 174 0.91 -17.80 -1.92
N GLU A 175 0.87 -18.91 -1.17
CA GLU A 175 -0.24 -19.88 -1.17
C GLU A 175 -1.55 -19.33 -0.62
N LYS A 176 -1.53 -18.20 0.09
CA LYS A 176 -2.73 -17.49 0.56
C LYS A 176 -3.17 -16.39 -0.39
N MET A 177 -2.43 -16.15 -1.45
CA MET A 177 -2.70 -15.11 -2.43
C MET A 177 -3.13 -15.69 -3.77
N ARG A 178 -3.81 -14.87 -4.55
CA ARG A 178 -4.07 -15.09 -5.98
C ARG A 178 -3.69 -13.86 -6.77
N ARG A 179 -3.33 -14.08 -8.04
CA ARG A 179 -3.24 -12.99 -9.01
C ARG A 179 -4.05 -13.35 -10.24
N TRP A 180 -4.53 -12.33 -10.93
CA TRP A 180 -5.23 -12.52 -12.20
C TRP A 180 -4.98 -11.32 -13.12
N PRO A 181 -4.94 -11.55 -14.44
CA PRO A 181 -4.78 -10.48 -15.40
C PRO A 181 -6.04 -9.61 -15.45
N VAL A 182 -5.86 -8.30 -15.59
CA VAL A 182 -6.94 -7.34 -15.69
C VAL A 182 -6.77 -6.47 -16.93
N GLN A 183 -7.83 -5.76 -17.32
CA GLN A 183 -7.83 -4.92 -18.51
C GLN A 183 -6.83 -3.76 -18.39
N GLU A 184 -6.14 -3.41 -19.47
CA GLU A 184 -5.16 -2.31 -19.53
C GLU A 184 -5.75 -0.95 -19.12
N ARG A 185 -7.08 -0.78 -19.20
CA ARG A 185 -7.75 0.47 -18.80
C ARG A 185 -7.57 0.82 -17.33
N VAL A 186 -7.12 -0.10 -16.46
CA VAL A 186 -6.74 0.18 -15.07
C VAL A 186 -5.57 1.17 -14.98
N GLY A 187 -4.73 1.24 -16.00
CA GLY A 187 -3.63 2.22 -16.08
C GLY A 187 -4.09 3.68 -16.15
N ASN A 188 -5.36 3.94 -16.42
CA ASN A 188 -5.91 5.30 -16.39
C ASN A 188 -6.74 5.47 -15.10
N VAL A 189 -6.22 6.27 -14.18
CA VAL A 189 -6.83 6.56 -12.87
C VAL A 189 -8.22 7.23 -12.93
N ARG A 190 -8.67 7.66 -14.11
CA ARG A 190 -10.03 8.17 -14.30
C ARG A 190 -11.08 7.05 -14.41
N ASN A 191 -10.63 5.85 -14.70
CA ASN A 191 -11.48 4.67 -14.66
C ASN A 191 -11.54 4.19 -13.21
N ASP A 192 -12.74 4.15 -12.64
CA ASP A 192 -12.97 3.71 -11.26
C ASP A 192 -14.33 3.00 -11.17
N ASP A 193 -14.35 1.74 -11.56
CA ASP A 193 -15.53 0.89 -11.52
C ASP A 193 -15.15 -0.59 -11.25
N ALA A 194 -16.12 -1.37 -10.77
CA ALA A 194 -15.93 -2.78 -10.40
C ALA A 194 -15.42 -3.67 -11.54
N GLY A 195 -15.62 -3.26 -12.79
CA GLY A 195 -15.11 -3.99 -13.96
C GLY A 195 -13.60 -4.03 -14.07
N LEU A 196 -12.88 -3.13 -13.36
CA LEU A 196 -11.41 -3.11 -13.32
C LEU A 196 -10.81 -4.34 -12.63
N LEU A 197 -11.55 -4.94 -11.69
CA LEU A 197 -11.12 -6.16 -10.99
C LEU A 197 -11.52 -7.46 -11.69
N LYS A 198 -12.27 -7.36 -12.82
CA LYS A 198 -12.64 -8.56 -13.57
C LYS A 198 -11.43 -9.16 -14.25
N GLU A 199 -11.28 -10.45 -14.06
CA GLU A 199 -10.30 -11.25 -14.80
C GLU A 199 -10.56 -11.17 -16.31
N CYS A 200 -9.51 -11.00 -17.09
CA CYS A 200 -9.61 -11.02 -18.56
C CYS A 200 -8.69 -12.10 -19.13
N ASP A 201 -9.05 -12.60 -20.31
CA ASP A 201 -8.20 -13.55 -21.02
C ASP A 201 -6.88 -12.87 -21.39
N VAL A 202 -5.80 -13.58 -21.15
CA VAL A 202 -4.48 -13.20 -21.65
C VAL A 202 -4.41 -13.70 -23.09
N GLU A 203 -4.55 -12.81 -24.08
CA GLU A 203 -4.14 -13.15 -25.44
C GLU A 203 -2.65 -13.46 -25.40
N ASP A 204 -2.29 -14.75 -25.54
CA ASP A 204 -0.92 -15.18 -25.73
C ASP A 204 -0.40 -14.52 -27.01
N GLU A 205 0.60 -13.65 -26.89
CA GLU A 205 1.31 -13.21 -28.08
C GLU A 205 1.86 -14.46 -28.77
N PRO A 206 1.61 -14.63 -30.09
CA PRO A 206 2.16 -15.77 -30.80
C PRO A 206 3.68 -15.76 -30.55
N GLN A 207 4.20 -16.87 -30.01
CA GLN A 207 5.63 -17.09 -29.89
C GLN A 207 6.23 -16.78 -31.27
N LYS A 208 7.06 -15.74 -31.34
CA LYS A 208 7.88 -15.54 -32.54
C LYS A 208 8.74 -16.79 -32.64
N LEU A 209 8.34 -17.69 -33.50
CA LEU A 209 9.22 -18.76 -33.99
C LEU A 209 10.43 -18.09 -34.56
N LEU A 210 11.53 -18.18 -33.83
CA LEU A 210 12.87 -17.86 -34.36
C LEU A 210 13.21 -18.93 -35.42
N PHE A 211 12.99 -18.57 -36.67
CA PHE A 211 13.61 -19.28 -37.81
C PHE A 211 14.95 -18.63 -38.09
#